data_bc7e2aef7f13c2ad7bb48d752b16b8fc
#
_entry.id   bc7e2aef7f13c2ad7bb48d752b16b8fc
#
_cell.length_a   1.000
_cell.length_b   1.000
_cell.length_c   1.000
_cell.angle_alpha   90.00
_cell.angle_beta   90.00
_cell.angle_gamma   90.00
#
_symmetry.space_group_name_H-M   'P 1'
#
loop_
_entity.id
_entity.type
_entity.pdbx_description
1 polymer ?
#
loop_
_entity_poly.entity_id
_entity_poly.type
_entity_poly.pdbx_seq_one_letter_code
_entity_poly.pdbx_strand_id
1 'polypeptide(L)'
;MTLRIDNRIIETVEEATLSLIIETEDRAPVTRVLNGKQTSAKQYGPDYSTAYWNLKLIIDLENDDECAPNFWTPVDGATFPAQLSQLSGTRLIVTDQTEATYGTHGPALDETVLELGDWLSPEAVLVRWTAEYEDWYSKPTQRLPFSFEGAVIFSGIEMRVKREEDATPILSHVLPMLDQSAFVMSLGRQIELGPLVQAEPTTLARSLLAT
;
A
#
# COMPACT_ATOMS: atom_id res chain seq x y z
N MET A 1 7.61 14.75 -11.13
CA MET A 1 6.42 14.49 -10.28
C MET A 1 6.13 15.77 -9.51
N THR A 2 4.88 16.14 -9.37
CA THR A 2 4.51 17.45 -8.81
C THR A 2 3.50 17.29 -7.69
N LEU A 3 3.83 17.83 -6.52
CA LEU A 3 2.95 17.93 -5.37
C LEU A 3 2.50 19.37 -5.20
N ARG A 4 1.21 19.60 -4.95
CA ARG A 4 0.62 20.93 -4.76
C ARG A 4 -0.30 20.93 -3.55
N ILE A 5 -0.24 22.02 -2.78
CA ILE A 5 -1.27 22.41 -1.81
C ILE A 5 -1.71 23.84 -2.16
N ASP A 6 -3.03 24.09 -2.19
CA ASP A 6 -3.62 25.37 -2.54
C ASP A 6 -3.08 25.94 -3.87
N ASN A 7 -3.00 25.10 -4.91
CA ASN A 7 -2.45 25.43 -6.23
C ASN A 7 -0.99 25.92 -6.24
N ARG A 8 -0.29 25.91 -5.13
CA ARG A 8 1.15 26.18 -5.06
C ARG A 8 1.92 24.89 -5.23
N ILE A 9 2.94 24.93 -6.08
CA ILE A 9 3.93 23.85 -6.12
C ILE A 9 4.69 23.93 -4.79
N ILE A 10 4.59 22.88 -3.99
CA ILE A 10 5.25 22.87 -2.69
C ILE A 10 6.65 22.32 -2.85
N GLU A 11 6.78 21.19 -3.55
CA GLU A 11 8.07 20.53 -3.71
C GLU A 11 8.07 19.63 -4.95
N THR A 12 9.28 19.34 -5.45
CA THR A 12 9.48 18.31 -6.45
C THR A 12 9.58 16.98 -5.72
N VAL A 13 8.65 16.08 -5.96
CA VAL A 13 8.72 14.71 -5.44
C VAL A 13 9.87 13.99 -6.13
N GLU A 14 10.86 13.56 -5.34
CA GLU A 14 12.07 12.90 -5.83
C GLU A 14 11.81 11.46 -6.20
N GLU A 15 11.08 10.76 -5.35
CA GLU A 15 10.67 9.37 -5.55
C GLU A 15 9.21 9.16 -5.14
N ALA A 16 8.51 8.30 -5.87
CA ALA A 16 7.18 7.85 -5.54
C ALA A 16 7.08 6.35 -5.81
N THR A 17 6.68 5.60 -4.80
CA THR A 17 6.52 4.15 -4.88
C THR A 17 5.10 3.74 -4.49
N LEU A 18 4.53 2.83 -5.28
CA LEU A 18 3.26 2.17 -5.01
C LEU A 18 3.54 0.70 -4.74
N SER A 19 3.10 0.20 -3.63
CA SER A 19 3.18 -1.22 -3.28
C SER A 19 1.82 -1.75 -2.84
N LEU A 20 1.68 -3.06 -2.92
CA LEU A 20 0.64 -3.79 -2.24
C LEU A 20 1.25 -4.49 -1.03
N ILE A 21 0.81 -4.14 0.16
CA ILE A 21 1.33 -4.74 1.38
C ILE A 21 0.31 -5.74 1.91
N ILE A 22 0.78 -6.95 2.21
CA ILE A 22 -0.02 -7.96 2.90
C ILE A 22 0.55 -8.16 4.29
N GLU A 23 -0.25 -7.85 5.29
CA GLU A 23 0.08 -8.03 6.69
C GLU A 23 -0.75 -9.15 7.30
N THR A 24 -0.10 -9.99 8.08
CA THR A 24 -0.77 -11.02 8.86
C THR A 24 -0.73 -10.64 10.33
N GLU A 25 -1.89 -10.32 10.86
CA GLU A 25 -2.01 -9.94 12.27
C GLU A 25 -1.87 -11.12 13.21
N ASP A 26 -1.14 -10.92 14.30
CA ASP A 26 -1.18 -11.76 15.48
C ASP A 26 -2.42 -11.40 16.30
N ARG A 27 -3.54 -12.05 16.05
CA ARG A 27 -4.72 -11.83 16.90
C ARG A 27 -4.51 -12.35 18.32
N ALA A 28 -5.16 -11.68 19.26
CA ALA A 28 -5.14 -12.05 20.66
C ALA A 28 -5.39 -13.56 20.85
N PRO A 29 -4.69 -14.23 21.76
CA PRO A 29 -4.80 -15.65 21.93
C PRO A 29 -6.23 -16.04 22.30
N VAL A 30 -6.81 -16.96 21.53
CA VAL A 30 -8.09 -17.58 21.88
C VAL A 30 -7.84 -18.61 22.96
N THR A 31 -8.41 -18.33 24.12
CA THR A 31 -8.34 -19.28 25.23
C THR A 31 -9.35 -20.40 24.99
N ARG A 32 -8.85 -21.62 24.84
CA ARG A 32 -9.67 -22.83 24.75
C ARG A 32 -9.43 -23.71 25.98
N VAL A 33 -10.47 -24.30 26.47
CA VAL A 33 -10.35 -25.33 27.50
C VAL A 33 -10.33 -26.69 26.83
N LEU A 34 -9.15 -27.34 26.79
CA LEU A 34 -8.97 -28.68 26.27
C LEU A 34 -8.63 -29.61 27.45
N ASN A 35 -9.46 -30.63 27.68
CA ASN A 35 -9.28 -31.59 28.76
C ASN A 35 -9.10 -30.97 30.15
N GLY A 36 -9.86 -29.91 30.45
CA GLY A 36 -9.77 -29.21 31.73
C GLY A 36 -8.55 -28.30 31.91
N LYS A 37 -7.67 -28.22 30.89
CA LYS A 37 -6.54 -27.29 30.88
C LYS A 37 -6.85 -26.09 29.97
N GLN A 38 -6.62 -24.91 30.49
CA GLN A 38 -6.73 -23.68 29.72
C GLN A 38 -5.49 -23.55 28.82
N THR A 39 -5.70 -23.55 27.52
CA THR A 39 -4.65 -23.34 26.52
C THR A 39 -4.98 -22.06 25.75
N SER A 40 -3.99 -21.22 25.55
CA SER A 40 -4.12 -20.05 24.68
C SER A 40 -3.15 -20.20 23.52
N ALA A 41 -3.64 -20.02 22.30
CA ALA A 41 -2.81 -19.99 21.10
C ALA A 41 -3.08 -18.71 20.35
N LYS A 42 -2.01 -18.00 19.96
CA LYS A 42 -2.12 -16.86 19.04
C LYS A 42 -2.65 -17.37 17.70
N GLN A 43 -3.61 -16.65 17.16
CA GLN A 43 -4.15 -16.93 15.83
C GLN A 43 -3.25 -16.26 14.79
N TYR A 44 -2.85 -17.06 13.82
CA TYR A 44 -2.00 -16.63 12.70
C TYR A 44 -2.40 -17.44 11.46
N GLY A 45 -2.32 -16.84 10.30
CA GLY A 45 -2.56 -17.54 9.04
C GLY A 45 -3.38 -16.70 8.04
N PRO A 46 -3.78 -17.30 6.92
CA PRO A 46 -4.46 -16.59 5.84
C PRO A 46 -5.72 -15.83 6.28
N ASP A 47 -6.54 -16.42 7.16
CA ASP A 47 -7.79 -15.81 7.65
C ASP A 47 -7.58 -14.54 8.47
N TYR A 48 -6.35 -14.22 8.84
CA TYR A 48 -5.97 -13.03 9.62
C TYR A 48 -5.05 -12.10 8.82
N SER A 49 -5.05 -12.25 7.51
CA SER A 49 -4.22 -11.47 6.60
C SER A 49 -5.09 -10.46 5.86
N THR A 50 -4.56 -9.28 5.69
CA THR A 50 -5.22 -8.17 4.98
C THR A 50 -4.23 -7.55 3.99
N ALA A 51 -4.73 -7.18 2.81
CA ALA A 51 -3.95 -6.45 1.82
C ALA A 51 -4.29 -4.97 1.86
N TYR A 52 -3.28 -4.14 1.61
CA TYR A 52 -3.39 -2.68 1.56
C TYR A 52 -2.63 -2.13 0.37
N TRP A 53 -3.19 -1.13 -0.30
CA TRP A 53 -2.43 -0.24 -1.14
C TRP A 53 -1.59 0.69 -0.27
N ASN A 54 -0.34 0.88 -0.63
CA ASN A 54 0.55 1.85 0.00
C ASN A 54 1.20 2.70 -1.09
N LEU A 55 0.94 3.99 -1.08
CA LEU A 55 1.65 4.98 -1.89
C LEU A 55 2.51 5.83 -0.97
N LYS A 56 3.81 5.76 -1.18
CA LYS A 56 4.81 6.55 -0.47
C LYS A 56 5.42 7.57 -1.42
N LEU A 57 5.43 8.83 -1.01
CA LEU A 57 6.13 9.89 -1.70
C LEU A 57 7.38 10.27 -0.90
N ILE A 58 8.50 10.51 -1.56
CA ILE A 58 9.73 11.04 -0.96
C ILE A 58 9.97 12.42 -1.55
N ILE A 59 9.97 13.43 -0.67
CA ILE A 59 10.08 14.84 -1.06
C ILE A 59 11.53 15.29 -0.88
N ASP A 60 12.19 14.85 0.17
CA ASP A 60 13.57 15.20 0.51
C ASP A 60 14.28 13.96 1.05
N LEU A 61 15.28 13.46 0.31
CA LEU A 61 16.04 12.28 0.70
C LEU A 61 16.95 12.51 1.93
N GLU A 62 17.22 13.76 2.29
CA GLU A 62 18.07 14.10 3.46
C GLU A 62 17.25 14.20 4.75
N ASN A 63 15.99 14.51 4.67
CA ASN A 63 15.07 14.64 5.81
C ASN A 63 14.01 13.55 5.80
N ASP A 64 14.36 12.46 6.33
CA ASP A 64 13.55 11.29 6.66
C ASP A 64 12.02 11.38 6.44
N ASP A 65 11.43 10.30 6.07
CA ASP A 65 10.02 9.97 5.77
C ASP A 65 8.92 10.64 6.62
N GLU A 66 9.27 11.36 7.67
CA GLU A 66 8.30 11.87 8.66
C GLU A 66 7.38 12.97 8.12
N CYS A 67 7.79 13.65 7.04
CA CYS A 67 7.05 14.80 6.50
C CYS A 67 6.39 14.55 5.13
N ALA A 68 6.55 13.38 4.54
CA ALA A 68 6.01 13.09 3.22
C ALA A 68 4.55 12.59 3.26
N PRO A 69 3.72 12.93 2.25
CA PRO A 69 2.38 12.39 2.15
C PRO A 69 2.39 10.87 2.01
N ASN A 70 1.51 10.22 2.74
CA ASN A 70 1.35 8.78 2.75
C ASN A 70 -0.12 8.42 2.53
N PHE A 71 -0.35 7.42 1.67
CA PHE A 71 -1.67 6.87 1.39
C PHE A 71 -1.66 5.38 1.69
N TRP A 72 -2.64 4.95 2.44
CA TRP A 72 -2.80 3.57 2.83
C TRP A 72 -4.28 3.20 2.87
N THR A 73 -4.71 2.21 2.08
CA THR A 73 -6.11 1.81 2.06
C THR A 73 -6.27 0.30 1.87
N PRO A 74 -7.21 -0.33 2.58
CA PRO A 74 -7.49 -1.76 2.42
C PRO A 74 -7.87 -2.13 0.99
N VAL A 75 -7.52 -3.36 0.62
CA VAL A 75 -7.89 -3.97 -0.66
C VAL A 75 -8.95 -5.03 -0.44
N ASP A 76 -10.04 -4.95 -1.18
CA ASP A 76 -10.95 -6.08 -1.29
C ASP A 76 -10.38 -7.11 -2.27
N GLY A 77 -9.80 -8.17 -1.71
CA GLY A 77 -9.16 -9.22 -2.51
C GLY A 77 -10.12 -9.96 -3.44
N ALA A 78 -11.42 -9.98 -3.14
CA ALA A 78 -12.41 -10.63 -3.99
C ALA A 78 -12.63 -9.88 -5.31
N THR A 79 -12.39 -8.57 -5.33
CA THR A 79 -12.51 -7.71 -6.51
C THR A 79 -11.17 -7.35 -7.14
N PHE A 80 -10.06 -7.78 -6.54
CA PHE A 80 -8.73 -7.52 -7.08
C PHE A 80 -8.55 -8.24 -8.43
N PRO A 81 -8.03 -7.56 -9.47
CA PRO A 81 -7.94 -8.14 -10.80
C PRO A 81 -6.91 -9.27 -10.89
N ALA A 82 -7.11 -10.16 -11.87
CA ALA A 82 -6.18 -11.24 -12.14
C ALA A 82 -4.83 -10.75 -12.70
N GLN A 83 -4.85 -9.63 -13.40
CA GLN A 83 -3.65 -9.04 -14.03
C GLN A 83 -3.49 -7.59 -13.62
N LEU A 84 -2.25 -7.15 -13.38
CA LEU A 84 -1.92 -5.78 -13.01
C LEU A 84 -2.34 -4.76 -14.08
N SER A 85 -2.31 -5.11 -15.36
CA SER A 85 -2.77 -4.24 -16.46
C SER A 85 -4.22 -3.79 -16.30
N GLN A 86 -5.04 -4.60 -15.64
CA GLN A 86 -6.45 -4.29 -15.37
C GLN A 86 -6.64 -3.24 -14.25
N LEU A 87 -5.56 -2.85 -13.58
CA LEU A 87 -5.59 -1.78 -12.58
C LEU A 87 -5.66 -0.37 -13.20
N SER A 88 -5.36 -0.23 -14.49
CA SER A 88 -5.52 1.05 -15.20
C SER A 88 -6.96 1.54 -15.11
N GLY A 89 -7.16 2.79 -14.72
CA GLY A 89 -8.48 3.38 -14.48
C GLY A 89 -9.08 3.06 -13.10
N THR A 90 -8.38 2.30 -12.26
CA THR A 90 -8.86 2.02 -10.89
C THR A 90 -8.88 3.31 -10.05
N ARG A 91 -9.98 3.50 -9.33
CA ARG A 91 -10.19 4.61 -8.41
C ARG A 91 -10.30 4.07 -6.98
N LEU A 92 -9.40 4.50 -6.11
CA LEU A 92 -9.40 4.18 -4.69
C LEU A 92 -9.91 5.41 -3.93
N ILE A 93 -10.98 5.23 -3.18
CA ILE A 93 -11.62 6.30 -2.41
C ILE A 93 -11.44 5.93 -0.94
N VAL A 94 -10.80 6.81 -0.19
CA VAL A 94 -10.60 6.65 1.24
C VAL A 94 -11.68 7.43 1.99
N THR A 95 -12.32 6.74 2.90
CA THR A 95 -13.35 7.33 3.77
C THR A 95 -12.91 7.43 5.23
N ASP A 96 -11.83 6.75 5.60
CA ASP A 96 -11.25 6.82 6.95
C ASP A 96 -10.07 7.79 6.94
N GLN A 97 -10.13 8.80 7.79
CA GLN A 97 -9.11 9.86 7.93
C GLN A 97 -7.72 9.33 8.34
N THR A 98 -7.63 8.10 8.85
CA THR A 98 -6.36 7.49 9.23
C THR A 98 -5.60 6.88 8.06
N GLU A 99 -6.25 6.71 6.91
CA GLU A 99 -5.69 6.03 5.75
C GLU A 99 -4.89 6.94 4.79
N ALA A 100 -4.98 8.25 4.96
CA ALA A 100 -4.18 9.20 4.20
C ALA A 100 -3.75 10.38 5.08
N THR A 101 -2.45 10.59 5.20
CA THR A 101 -1.87 11.62 6.07
C THR A 101 -0.73 12.35 5.38
N TYR A 102 -0.48 13.58 5.78
CA TYR A 102 0.71 14.32 5.41
C TYR A 102 1.77 14.15 6.50
N GLY A 103 2.69 13.21 6.28
CA GLY A 103 3.65 12.78 7.29
C GLY A 103 3.12 11.73 8.27
N THR A 104 3.99 11.11 9.01
CA THR A 104 3.68 10.00 9.95
C THR A 104 2.74 10.43 11.08
N HIS A 105 2.81 11.69 11.50
CA HIS A 105 2.00 12.28 12.57
C HIS A 105 1.34 13.60 12.14
N GLY A 106 1.27 13.81 10.83
CA GLY A 106 0.73 15.03 10.25
C GLY A 106 -0.79 15.04 10.14
N PRO A 107 -1.34 16.12 9.59
CA PRO A 107 -2.77 16.24 9.38
C PRO A 107 -3.30 15.18 8.41
N ALA A 108 -4.55 14.80 8.64
CA ALA A 108 -5.27 13.93 7.72
C ALA A 108 -5.42 14.60 6.33
N LEU A 109 -5.44 13.75 5.30
CA LEU A 109 -5.83 14.12 3.95
C LEU A 109 -7.26 13.64 3.72
N ASP A 110 -8.22 14.52 3.98
CA ASP A 110 -9.64 14.21 3.87
C ASP A 110 -10.09 14.09 2.41
N GLU A 111 -11.23 13.45 2.18
CA GLU A 111 -11.82 13.28 0.84
C GLU A 111 -10.84 12.73 -0.20
N THR A 112 -9.97 11.85 0.23
CA THR A 112 -8.87 11.32 -0.56
C THR A 112 -9.36 10.41 -1.68
N VAL A 113 -8.93 10.72 -2.90
CA VAL A 113 -9.14 9.90 -4.10
C VAL A 113 -7.80 9.68 -4.79
N LEU A 114 -7.44 8.42 -4.98
CA LEU A 114 -6.28 8.02 -5.74
C LEU A 114 -6.73 7.29 -7.01
N GLU A 115 -6.31 7.76 -8.16
CA GLU A 115 -6.60 7.19 -9.48
C GLU A 115 -5.32 6.58 -10.06
N LEU A 116 -5.37 5.29 -10.40
CA LEU A 116 -4.33 4.60 -11.15
C LEU A 116 -4.61 4.80 -12.64
N GLY A 117 -3.76 5.52 -13.31
CA GLY A 117 -3.83 5.76 -14.75
C GLY A 117 -3.16 4.66 -15.56
N ASP A 118 -2.65 5.02 -16.73
CA ASP A 118 -1.99 4.08 -17.64
C ASP A 118 -0.60 3.70 -17.13
N TRP A 119 -0.19 2.48 -17.47
CA TRP A 119 1.19 2.05 -17.28
C TRP A 119 2.08 2.73 -18.30
N LEU A 120 3.04 3.52 -17.80
CA LEU A 120 4.00 4.26 -18.64
C LEU A 120 5.22 3.41 -19.02
N SER A 121 5.49 2.39 -18.22
CA SER A 121 6.52 1.40 -18.43
C SER A 121 6.16 0.12 -17.65
N PRO A 122 6.92 -0.97 -17.82
CA PRO A 122 6.71 -2.20 -17.03
C PRO A 122 6.76 -2.01 -15.50
N GLU A 123 7.34 -0.93 -15.04
CA GLU A 123 7.58 -0.67 -13.60
C GLU A 123 6.94 0.62 -13.12
N ALA A 124 6.31 1.40 -14.01
CA ALA A 124 5.78 2.71 -13.64
C ALA A 124 4.35 2.89 -14.10
N VAL A 125 3.50 3.32 -13.19
CA VAL A 125 2.09 3.66 -13.42
C VAL A 125 1.88 5.15 -13.18
N LEU A 126 1.05 5.77 -14.01
CA LEU A 126 0.62 7.14 -13.76
C LEU A 126 -0.34 7.14 -12.57
N VAL A 127 -0.09 7.99 -11.58
CA VAL A 127 -0.95 8.14 -10.42
C VAL A 127 -1.39 9.60 -10.32
N ARG A 128 -2.68 9.80 -10.08
CA ARG A 128 -3.25 11.07 -9.67
C ARG A 128 -3.90 10.90 -8.30
N TRP A 129 -3.51 11.74 -7.37
CA TRP A 129 -4.04 11.74 -6.01
C TRP A 129 -4.57 13.13 -5.68
N THR A 130 -5.83 13.22 -5.26
CA THR A 130 -6.49 14.45 -4.80
C THR A 130 -7.03 14.24 -3.40
N ALA A 131 -6.98 15.29 -2.58
CA ALA A 131 -7.47 15.27 -1.20
C ALA A 131 -7.72 16.71 -0.72
N GLU A 132 -8.25 16.84 0.49
CA GLU A 132 -8.27 18.08 1.27
C GLU A 132 -7.22 18.00 2.38
N TYR A 133 -6.27 18.93 2.37
CA TYR A 133 -5.24 19.08 3.39
C TYR A 133 -5.72 19.99 4.50
N GLU A 134 -5.69 19.53 5.76
CA GLU A 134 -6.04 20.34 6.92
C GLU A 134 -4.79 21.08 7.43
N ASP A 135 -4.75 22.41 7.23
CA ASP A 135 -3.65 23.24 7.73
C ASP A 135 -3.83 23.54 9.23
N TRP A 136 -3.19 22.74 10.05
CA TRP A 136 -3.22 22.90 11.53
C TRP A 136 -2.52 24.17 12.03
N TYR A 137 -1.67 24.77 11.23
CA TYR A 137 -0.92 25.98 11.60
C TYR A 137 -1.74 27.25 11.37
N SER A 138 -2.77 27.20 10.54
CA SER A 138 -3.70 28.31 10.32
C SER A 138 -4.66 28.48 11.49
N LYS A 139 -5.03 29.73 11.78
CA LYS A 139 -6.04 30.06 12.80
C LYS A 139 -7.08 31.01 12.22
N PRO A 140 -8.33 30.58 11.99
CA PRO A 140 -8.84 29.20 12.17
C PRO A 140 -8.19 28.21 11.22
N THR A 141 -8.23 26.93 11.56
CA THR A 141 -7.80 25.81 10.69
C THR A 141 -8.47 25.92 9.32
N GLN A 142 -7.69 25.79 8.27
CA GLN A 142 -8.17 25.88 6.89
C GLN A 142 -8.04 24.52 6.20
N ARG A 143 -8.98 24.23 5.30
CA ARG A 143 -8.88 23.11 4.39
C ARG A 143 -8.42 23.61 3.03
N LEU A 144 -7.36 23.04 2.53
CA LEU A 144 -6.69 23.43 1.30
C LEU A 144 -6.70 22.27 0.31
N PRO A 145 -6.93 22.51 -0.98
CA PRO A 145 -6.86 21.45 -1.97
C PRO A 145 -5.43 20.90 -2.06
N PHE A 146 -5.34 19.57 -1.97
CA PHE A 146 -4.11 18.82 -2.16
C PHE A 146 -4.17 18.05 -3.46
N SER A 147 -3.07 18.01 -4.21
CA SER A 147 -2.96 17.17 -5.39
C SER A 147 -1.52 16.70 -5.63
N PHE A 148 -1.41 15.45 -6.07
CA PHE A 148 -0.18 14.88 -6.62
C PHE A 148 -0.50 14.27 -7.98
N GLU A 149 0.42 14.43 -8.94
CA GLU A 149 0.37 13.77 -10.23
C GLU A 149 1.78 13.40 -10.70
N GLY A 150 1.97 12.13 -11.06
CA GLY A 150 3.27 11.68 -11.53
C GLY A 150 3.35 10.20 -11.85
N ALA A 151 4.47 9.83 -12.46
CA ALA A 151 4.83 8.43 -12.65
C ALA A 151 5.30 7.86 -11.31
N VAL A 152 4.72 6.75 -10.90
CA VAL A 152 5.01 6.08 -9.64
C VAL A 152 5.56 4.70 -9.93
N ILE A 153 6.64 4.32 -9.26
CA ILE A 153 7.22 2.99 -9.40
C ILE A 153 6.36 1.98 -8.65
N PHE A 154 5.89 0.95 -9.34
CA PHE A 154 5.23 -0.18 -8.69
C PHE A 154 6.28 -1.17 -8.20
N SER A 155 6.50 -1.23 -6.90
CA SER A 155 7.50 -2.08 -6.25
C SER A 155 7.05 -3.55 -6.07
N GLY A 156 5.79 -3.87 -6.42
CA GLY A 156 5.27 -5.22 -6.31
C GLY A 156 4.43 -5.44 -5.05
N ILE A 157 4.42 -6.68 -4.58
CA ILE A 157 3.66 -7.10 -3.40
C ILE A 157 4.64 -7.44 -2.28
N GLU A 158 4.50 -6.78 -1.15
CA GLU A 158 5.27 -7.02 0.06
C GLU A 158 4.43 -7.84 1.05
N MET A 159 4.95 -8.98 1.48
CA MET A 159 4.26 -9.83 2.44
C MET A 159 5.05 -9.94 3.74
N ARG A 160 4.47 -9.48 4.84
CA ARG A 160 5.00 -9.64 6.18
C ARG A 160 4.47 -10.94 6.77
N VAL A 161 5.28 -11.99 6.72
CA VAL A 161 4.92 -13.35 7.12
C VAL A 161 5.82 -13.86 8.25
N LYS A 162 5.36 -14.84 9.01
CA LYS A 162 6.20 -15.46 10.05
C LYS A 162 7.22 -16.42 9.50
N ARG A 163 6.85 -17.13 8.42
CA ARG A 163 7.70 -18.11 7.75
C ARG A 163 7.52 -17.94 6.25
N GLU A 164 8.59 -18.12 5.51
CA GLU A 164 8.60 -17.96 4.06
C GLU A 164 7.56 -18.85 3.36
N GLU A 165 7.41 -20.10 3.82
CA GLU A 165 6.44 -21.05 3.27
C GLU A 165 4.98 -20.62 3.44
N ASP A 166 4.68 -19.68 4.33
CA ASP A 166 3.33 -19.14 4.54
C ASP A 166 2.92 -18.12 3.44
N ALA A 167 3.88 -17.56 2.71
CA ALA A 167 3.63 -16.47 1.76
C ALA A 167 2.66 -16.87 0.64
N THR A 168 2.91 -17.97 -0.05
CA THR A 168 2.06 -18.44 -1.15
C THR A 168 0.61 -18.75 -0.71
N PRO A 169 0.37 -19.50 0.37
CA PRO A 169 -0.99 -19.70 0.89
C PRO A 169 -1.69 -18.39 1.27
N ILE A 170 -0.97 -17.47 1.91
CA ILE A 170 -1.52 -16.16 2.30
C ILE A 170 -1.89 -15.34 1.07
N LEU A 171 -1.00 -15.24 0.08
CA LEU A 171 -1.27 -14.53 -1.16
C LEU A 171 -2.50 -15.08 -1.87
N SER A 172 -2.60 -16.42 -1.99
CA SER A 172 -3.75 -17.10 -2.62
C SER A 172 -5.07 -16.84 -1.89
N HIS A 173 -5.03 -16.70 -0.58
CA HIS A 173 -6.22 -16.44 0.22
C HIS A 173 -6.65 -14.97 0.13
N VAL A 174 -5.70 -14.06 0.23
CA VAL A 174 -5.97 -12.60 0.29
C VAL A 174 -6.31 -12.05 -1.09
N LEU A 175 -5.66 -12.54 -2.14
CA LEU A 175 -5.86 -12.13 -3.54
C LEU A 175 -6.17 -13.35 -4.42
N PRO A 176 -7.34 -13.97 -4.26
CA PRO A 176 -7.65 -15.28 -4.88
C PRO A 176 -7.71 -15.23 -6.41
N MET A 177 -7.96 -14.05 -6.99
CA MET A 177 -8.06 -13.89 -8.45
C MET A 177 -6.72 -13.59 -9.11
N LEU A 178 -5.70 -13.19 -8.34
CA LEU A 178 -4.41 -12.78 -8.88
C LEU A 178 -3.70 -13.94 -9.57
N ASP A 179 -3.24 -13.72 -10.78
CA ASP A 179 -2.36 -14.67 -11.49
C ASP A 179 -0.96 -14.67 -10.85
N GLN A 180 -0.75 -15.58 -9.90
CA GLN A 180 0.51 -15.71 -9.19
C GLN A 180 1.68 -16.11 -10.08
N SER A 181 1.43 -16.73 -11.25
CA SER A 181 2.50 -17.06 -12.19
C SER A 181 3.16 -15.82 -12.82
N ALA A 182 2.48 -14.68 -12.72
CA ALA A 182 3.02 -13.40 -13.16
C ALA A 182 4.06 -12.79 -12.20
N PHE A 183 4.32 -13.44 -11.05
CA PHE A 183 5.22 -12.92 -10.02
C PHE A 183 6.36 -13.89 -9.70
N VAL A 184 7.51 -13.34 -9.35
CA VAL A 184 8.64 -14.06 -8.77
C VAL A 184 8.68 -13.74 -7.28
N MET A 185 8.59 -14.77 -6.46
CA MET A 185 8.75 -14.64 -5.02
C MET A 185 10.23 -14.61 -4.66
N SER A 186 10.63 -13.64 -3.86
CA SER A 186 11.98 -13.55 -3.32
C SER A 186 11.94 -13.26 -1.82
N LEU A 187 12.92 -13.78 -1.09
CA LEU A 187 13.11 -13.43 0.30
C LEU A 187 13.77 -12.07 0.38
N GLY A 188 13.05 -11.12 0.94
CA GLY A 188 13.56 -9.79 1.21
C GLY A 188 14.29 -9.71 2.54
N ARG A 189 14.34 -8.51 3.11
CA ARG A 189 15.01 -8.24 4.38
C ARG A 189 14.25 -8.87 5.54
N GLN A 190 14.97 -9.52 6.47
CA GLN A 190 14.36 -9.94 7.72
C GLN A 190 14.06 -8.72 8.61
N ILE A 191 12.83 -8.64 9.08
CA ILE A 191 12.35 -7.62 10.01
C ILE A 191 12.00 -8.26 11.36
N GLU A 192 11.77 -7.45 12.40
CA GLU A 192 11.47 -7.95 13.75
C GLU A 192 10.25 -8.89 13.83
N LEU A 193 9.28 -8.72 12.93
CA LEU A 193 8.05 -9.52 12.89
C LEU A 193 8.17 -10.83 12.10
N GLY A 194 9.30 -11.08 11.44
CA GLY A 194 9.53 -12.25 10.60
C GLY A 194 10.15 -11.90 9.24
N PRO A 195 10.25 -12.86 8.32
CA PRO A 195 10.77 -12.57 6.99
C PRO A 195 9.80 -11.72 6.19
N LEU A 196 10.35 -10.75 5.46
CA LEU A 196 9.66 -10.02 4.40
C LEU A 196 9.80 -10.82 3.11
N VAL A 197 8.70 -11.25 2.53
CA VAL A 197 8.67 -11.90 1.21
C VAL A 197 8.15 -10.90 0.19
N GLN A 198 8.91 -10.70 -0.88
CA GLN A 198 8.54 -9.82 -1.98
C GLN A 198 8.09 -10.64 -3.18
N ALA A 199 6.98 -10.25 -3.81
CA ALA A 199 6.53 -10.78 -5.07
C ALA A 199 6.61 -9.69 -6.12
N GLU A 200 7.62 -9.78 -6.98
CA GLU A 200 7.83 -8.84 -8.08
C GLU A 200 7.23 -9.38 -9.37
N PRO A 201 6.64 -8.53 -10.22
CA PRO A 201 6.18 -8.94 -11.54
C PRO A 201 7.30 -9.60 -12.35
N THR A 202 7.01 -10.72 -13.00
CA THR A 202 7.96 -11.36 -13.90
C THR A 202 8.28 -10.46 -15.10
N THR A 203 9.39 -10.72 -15.78
CA THR A 203 9.75 -9.97 -17.01
C THR A 203 8.63 -10.05 -18.05
N LEU A 204 7.96 -11.20 -18.19
CA LEU A 204 6.82 -11.34 -19.09
C LEU A 204 5.62 -10.49 -18.66
N ALA A 205 5.27 -10.52 -17.38
CA ALA A 205 4.18 -9.69 -16.85
C ALA A 205 4.48 -8.20 -17.02
N ARG A 206 5.72 -7.77 -16.75
CA ARG A 206 6.18 -6.39 -16.99
C ARG A 206 6.03 -5.98 -18.45
N SER A 207 6.37 -6.85 -19.42
CA SER A 207 6.22 -6.53 -20.84
C SER A 207 4.77 -6.36 -21.29
N LEU A 208 3.82 -7.05 -20.66
CA LEU A 208 2.39 -6.90 -20.92
C LEU A 208 1.78 -5.64 -20.32
N LEU A 209 2.44 -5.03 -19.33
CA LEU A 209 2.01 -3.76 -18.75
C LEU A 209 2.36 -2.55 -19.64
N ALA A 210 3.34 -2.70 -20.55
CA ALA A 210 3.82 -1.63 -21.42
C ALA A 210 3.12 -1.55 -22.77
N THR A 211 2.16 -2.44 -23.04
CA THR A 211 1.38 -2.50 -24.30
C THR A 211 -0.03 -2.00 -24.10
#